data_73ce930d32d5b31e49356f310467d81f
#
_entry.id   73ce930d32d5b31e49356f310467d81f
#
_cell.length_a   1.000
_cell.length_b   1.000
_cell.length_c   1.000
_cell.angle_alpha   90.00
_cell.angle_beta   90.00
_cell.angle_gamma   90.00
#
_symmetry.space_group_name_H-M   'P 1'
#
loop_
_entity.id
_entity.type
_entity.pdbx_description
1 polymer ?
#
loop_
_entity_poly.entity_id
_entity_poly.type
_entity_poly.pdbx_seq_one_letter_code
_entity_poly.pdbx_strand_id
1 'polypeptide(L)'
;MFENLDIYSILLILFAISLGGFTKGVISFGLPLVSLPILSFVLNPKQAIFLLFFTVIAVNLREIKFKNFESYKKVYFLSLGVFIGIIIGSILFHKIEDNLISQLIGFMIVLTAIINFTNFKIDEKLLLNKYFS
;
A
#
# COMPACT_ATOMS: atom_id res chain seq x y z
N MET A 1 -15.82 -8.40 -14.67
CA MET A 1 -14.97 -7.48 -13.89
C MET A 1 -13.80 -6.94 -14.70
N PHE A 2 -13.25 -7.71 -15.64
CA PHE A 2 -12.16 -7.34 -16.55
C PHE A 2 -12.51 -7.59 -18.02
N GLU A 3 -13.77 -7.40 -18.41
CA GLU A 3 -14.32 -7.88 -19.67
C GLU A 3 -13.89 -7.12 -20.93
N ASN A 4 -13.24 -5.94 -20.81
CA ASN A 4 -12.83 -5.13 -21.98
C ASN A 4 -11.41 -4.57 -21.78
N LEU A 5 -10.45 -5.43 -21.42
CA LEU A 5 -9.06 -5.00 -21.33
C LEU A 5 -8.40 -5.14 -22.71
N ASP A 6 -8.17 -3.99 -23.36
CA ASP A 6 -7.33 -3.92 -24.55
C ASP A 6 -5.88 -4.30 -24.21
N ILE A 7 -5.14 -4.73 -25.21
CA ILE A 7 -3.72 -5.12 -25.06
C ILE A 7 -2.87 -4.00 -24.42
N TYR A 8 -3.21 -2.74 -24.69
CA TYR A 8 -2.58 -1.57 -24.07
C TYR A 8 -2.84 -1.49 -22.58
N SER A 9 -4.06 -1.80 -22.15
CA SER A 9 -4.45 -1.84 -20.73
C SER A 9 -3.67 -2.90 -19.96
N ILE A 10 -3.51 -4.08 -20.56
CA ILE A 10 -2.73 -5.18 -19.95
C ILE A 10 -1.25 -4.77 -19.84
N LEU A 11 -0.67 -4.19 -20.87
CA LEU A 11 0.71 -3.71 -20.84
C LEU A 11 0.92 -2.64 -19.77
N LEU A 12 -0.02 -1.71 -19.63
CA LEU A 12 0.03 -0.65 -18.63
C LEU A 12 -0.09 -1.20 -17.21
N ILE A 13 -0.95 -2.21 -16.99
CA ILE A 13 -1.08 -2.92 -15.71
C ILE A 13 0.24 -3.60 -15.34
N LEU A 14 0.85 -4.34 -16.27
CA LEU A 14 2.13 -5.00 -16.05
C LEU A 14 3.25 -3.99 -15.75
N PHE A 15 3.28 -2.90 -16.47
CA PHE A 15 4.22 -1.80 -16.24
C PHE A 15 4.04 -1.18 -14.84
N ALA A 16 2.81 -0.88 -14.45
CA ALA A 16 2.50 -0.31 -13.14
C ALA A 16 2.94 -1.21 -11.99
N ILE A 17 2.66 -2.52 -12.09
CA ILE A 17 3.04 -3.51 -11.08
C ILE A 17 4.57 -3.68 -11.05
N SER A 18 5.23 -3.67 -12.21
CA SER A 18 6.70 -3.78 -12.30
C SER A 18 7.40 -2.59 -11.67
N LEU A 19 6.95 -1.37 -11.98
CA LEU A 19 7.47 -0.15 -11.36
C LEU A 19 7.25 -0.12 -9.85
N GLY A 20 6.05 -0.46 -9.39
CA GLY A 20 5.76 -0.54 -7.97
C GLY A 20 6.57 -1.61 -7.26
N GLY A 21 6.75 -2.78 -7.89
CA GLY A 21 7.61 -3.85 -7.40
C GLY A 21 9.08 -3.45 -7.31
N PHE A 22 9.59 -2.76 -8.33
CA PHE A 22 10.94 -2.20 -8.33
C PHE A 22 11.12 -1.19 -7.18
N THR A 23 10.18 -0.25 -7.03
CA THR A 23 10.20 0.73 -5.95
C THR A 23 10.19 0.05 -4.57
N LYS A 24 9.33 -0.96 -4.40
CA LYS A 24 9.31 -1.74 -3.17
C LYS A 24 10.63 -2.46 -2.92
N GLY A 25 11.27 -3.00 -3.96
CA GLY A 25 12.57 -3.67 -3.84
C GLY A 25 13.69 -2.73 -3.37
N VAL A 26 13.65 -1.46 -3.75
CA VAL A 26 14.65 -0.45 -3.38
C VAL A 26 14.39 0.15 -2.00
N ILE A 27 13.12 0.50 -1.70
CA ILE A 27 12.75 1.28 -0.51
C ILE A 27 12.06 0.42 0.55
N SER A 28 11.79 -0.87 0.26
CA SER A 28 10.99 -1.81 1.08
C SER A 28 9.53 -1.40 1.28
N PHE A 29 9.11 -0.30 0.70
CA PHE A 29 7.78 0.30 0.79
C PHE A 29 7.39 0.94 -0.54
N GLY A 30 6.09 1.12 -0.80
CA GLY A 30 5.62 1.98 -1.90
C GLY A 30 5.03 1.27 -3.11
N LEU A 31 4.89 -0.08 -3.12
CA LEU A 31 4.27 -0.78 -4.25
C LEU A 31 2.87 -0.19 -4.59
N PRO A 32 1.93 -0.04 -3.64
CA PRO A 32 0.63 0.57 -3.94
C PRO A 32 0.74 2.05 -4.29
N LEU A 33 1.68 2.76 -3.69
CA LEU A 33 1.83 4.21 -3.83
C LEU A 33 2.22 4.62 -5.26
N VAL A 34 3.02 3.79 -5.91
CA VAL A 34 3.44 4.00 -7.31
C VAL A 34 2.46 3.36 -8.29
N SER A 35 1.96 2.17 -7.98
CA SER A 35 1.11 1.42 -8.91
C SER A 35 -0.32 1.96 -8.98
N LEU A 36 -0.91 2.41 -7.86
CA LEU A 36 -2.30 2.89 -7.83
C LEU A 36 -2.57 4.05 -8.80
N PRO A 37 -1.76 5.12 -8.84
CA PRO A 37 -1.98 6.22 -9.77
C PRO A 37 -1.98 5.74 -11.22
N ILE A 38 -1.05 4.87 -11.58
CA ILE A 38 -0.90 4.36 -12.95
C ILE A 38 -2.09 3.45 -13.30
N LEU A 39 -2.49 2.58 -12.39
CA LEU A 39 -3.64 1.69 -12.58
C LEU A 39 -4.96 2.46 -12.70
N SER A 40 -5.09 3.61 -12.05
CA SER A 40 -6.30 4.45 -12.11
C SER A 40 -6.58 5.03 -13.50
N PHE A 41 -5.62 5.00 -14.43
CA PHE A 41 -5.85 5.38 -15.83
C PHE A 41 -6.63 4.33 -16.61
N VAL A 42 -6.63 3.08 -16.17
CA VAL A 42 -7.19 1.96 -16.93
C VAL A 42 -8.26 1.19 -16.14
N LEU A 43 -8.15 1.19 -14.83
CA LEU A 43 -9.02 0.47 -13.92
C LEU A 43 -9.78 1.43 -13.01
N ASN A 44 -11.00 1.05 -12.64
CA ASN A 44 -11.70 1.72 -11.57
C ASN A 44 -10.93 1.55 -10.24
N PRO A 45 -11.00 2.51 -9.31
CA PRO A 45 -10.23 2.48 -8.06
C PRO A 45 -10.39 1.17 -7.27
N LYS A 46 -11.59 0.63 -7.21
CA LYS A 46 -11.87 -0.65 -6.52
C LYS A 46 -11.17 -1.82 -7.19
N GLN A 47 -11.16 -1.85 -8.52
CA GLN A 47 -10.47 -2.89 -9.29
C GLN A 47 -8.95 -2.80 -9.12
N ALA A 48 -8.39 -1.58 -9.15
CA ALA A 48 -6.97 -1.33 -8.94
C ALA A 48 -6.53 -1.79 -7.54
N ILE A 49 -7.29 -1.45 -6.51
CA ILE A 49 -7.02 -1.86 -5.12
C ILE A 49 -7.11 -3.38 -4.98
N PHE A 50 -8.12 -4.01 -5.57
CA PHE A 50 -8.28 -5.46 -5.54
C PHE A 50 -7.10 -6.18 -6.20
N LEU A 51 -6.65 -5.71 -7.36
CA LEU A 51 -5.49 -6.27 -8.05
C LEU A 51 -4.21 -6.14 -7.22
N LEU A 52 -4.00 -4.96 -6.64
CA LEU A 52 -2.83 -4.70 -5.79
C LEU A 52 -2.85 -5.51 -4.49
N PHE A 53 -4.02 -5.81 -3.94
CA PHE A 53 -4.15 -6.64 -2.74
C PHE A 53 -3.48 -8.01 -2.94
N PHE A 54 -3.77 -8.69 -4.02
CA PHE A 54 -3.13 -9.98 -4.32
C PHE A 54 -1.64 -9.84 -4.58
N THR A 55 -1.25 -8.80 -5.30
CA THR A 55 0.17 -8.52 -5.59
C THR A 55 0.96 -8.27 -4.30
N VAL A 56 0.41 -7.46 -3.39
CA VAL A 56 1.04 -7.15 -2.09
C VAL A 56 1.15 -8.40 -1.23
N ILE A 57 0.11 -9.24 -1.18
CA ILE A 57 0.16 -10.50 -0.44
C ILE A 57 1.27 -11.40 -1.00
N ALA A 58 1.32 -11.60 -2.32
CA ALA A 58 2.31 -12.46 -2.94
C ALA A 58 3.75 -12.02 -2.64
N VAL A 59 4.01 -10.72 -2.72
CA VAL A 59 5.34 -10.16 -2.44
C VAL A 59 5.68 -10.26 -0.95
N ASN A 60 4.75 -9.93 -0.06
CA ASN A 60 4.97 -9.98 1.38
C ASN A 60 5.15 -11.43 1.90
N LEU A 61 4.44 -12.40 1.34
CA LEU A 61 4.64 -13.83 1.68
C LEU A 61 6.08 -14.28 1.41
N ARG A 62 6.69 -13.78 0.33
CA ARG A 62 8.08 -14.07 0.00
C ARG A 62 9.09 -13.47 0.99
N GLU A 63 8.72 -12.38 1.65
CA GLU A 63 9.58 -11.67 2.62
C GLU A 63 9.53 -12.29 4.02
N ILE A 64 8.54 -13.15 4.33
CA ILE A 64 8.40 -13.78 5.64
C ILE A 64 9.56 -14.76 5.87
N LYS A 65 10.47 -14.37 6.76
CA LYS A 65 11.55 -15.25 7.25
C LYS A 65 11.04 -16.00 8.48
N PHE A 66 10.62 -17.24 8.32
CA PHE A 66 10.08 -18.08 9.40
C PHE A 66 11.07 -18.36 10.56
N LYS A 67 12.32 -17.93 10.43
CA LYS A 67 13.41 -18.30 11.35
C LYS A 67 13.42 -17.54 12.70
N ASN A 68 12.64 -16.47 12.87
CA ASN A 68 12.66 -15.62 14.08
C ASN A 68 11.26 -15.49 14.72
N PHE A 69 10.66 -16.59 15.11
CA PHE A 69 9.30 -16.61 15.67
C PHE A 69 9.16 -15.79 16.97
N GLU A 70 10.21 -15.63 17.76
CA GLU A 70 10.17 -14.84 19.00
C GLU A 70 9.99 -13.33 18.76
N SER A 71 10.51 -12.82 17.66
CA SER A 71 10.34 -11.40 17.29
C SER A 71 8.88 -11.07 16.97
N TYR A 72 8.07 -12.03 16.52
CA TYR A 72 6.67 -11.82 16.17
C TYR A 72 5.75 -11.67 17.39
N LYS A 73 6.13 -12.19 18.55
CA LYS A 73 5.35 -12.01 19.79
C LYS A 73 5.24 -10.53 20.17
N LYS A 74 6.28 -9.74 19.93
CA LYS A 74 6.30 -8.30 20.23
C LYS A 74 5.35 -7.49 19.34
N VAL A 75 5.02 -8.01 18.16
CA VAL A 75 4.20 -7.32 17.15
C VAL A 75 2.73 -7.79 17.19
N TYR A 76 2.41 -8.77 18.03
CA TYR A 76 1.08 -9.38 18.10
C TYR A 76 -0.03 -8.36 18.39
N PHE A 77 0.20 -7.45 19.30
CA PHE A 77 -0.77 -6.40 19.65
C PHE A 77 -1.01 -5.43 18.47
N LEU A 78 0.07 -5.11 17.75
CA LEU A 78 -0.02 -4.26 16.56
C LEU A 78 -0.79 -4.98 15.45
N SER A 79 -0.52 -6.26 15.25
CA SER A 79 -1.21 -7.10 14.25
C SER A 79 -2.71 -7.21 14.52
N LEU A 80 -3.12 -7.32 15.79
CA LEU A 80 -4.53 -7.32 16.19
C LEU A 80 -5.22 -5.99 15.83
N GLY A 81 -4.58 -4.85 16.11
CA GLY A 81 -5.09 -3.54 15.75
C GLY A 81 -5.24 -3.38 14.24
N VAL A 82 -4.25 -3.82 13.46
CA VAL A 82 -4.31 -3.81 11.98
C VAL A 82 -5.43 -4.71 11.47
N PHE A 83 -5.59 -5.90 12.04
CA PHE A 83 -6.65 -6.84 11.64
C PHE A 83 -8.05 -6.25 11.85
N ILE A 84 -8.31 -5.65 13.01
CA ILE A 84 -9.57 -4.97 13.31
C ILE A 84 -9.77 -3.79 12.34
N GLY A 85 -8.73 -2.99 12.10
CA GLY A 85 -8.75 -1.88 11.16
C GLY A 85 -9.09 -2.31 9.73
N ILE A 86 -8.56 -3.45 9.28
CA ILE A 86 -8.87 -4.02 7.95
C ILE A 86 -10.34 -4.41 7.85
N ILE A 87 -10.90 -5.06 8.88
CA ILE A 87 -12.32 -5.45 8.87
C ILE A 87 -13.22 -4.21 8.80
N ILE A 88 -13.00 -3.22 9.66
CA ILE A 88 -13.78 -1.99 9.67
C ILE A 88 -13.60 -1.23 8.35
N GLY A 89 -12.36 -1.10 7.86
CA GLY A 89 -12.04 -0.45 6.60
C GLY A 89 -12.70 -1.14 5.40
N SER A 90 -12.74 -2.46 5.37
CA SER A 90 -13.37 -3.23 4.30
C SER A 90 -14.89 -2.99 4.23
N ILE A 91 -15.57 -2.94 5.37
CA ILE A 91 -17.00 -2.67 5.45
C ILE A 91 -17.32 -1.24 4.96
N LEU A 92 -16.52 -0.26 5.39
CA LEU A 92 -16.65 1.13 4.96
C LEU A 92 -16.37 1.27 3.46
N PHE A 93 -15.31 0.62 2.97
CA PHE A 93 -14.89 0.68 1.57
C PHE A 93 -15.97 0.22 0.59
N HIS A 94 -16.76 -0.79 0.98
CA HIS A 94 -17.83 -1.28 0.13
C HIS A 94 -18.99 -0.27 -0.05
N LYS A 95 -19.17 0.65 0.91
CA LYS A 95 -20.21 1.68 0.89
C LYS A 95 -19.77 3.00 0.23
N ILE A 96 -18.49 3.18 0.01
CA ILE A 96 -17.94 4.41 -0.55
C ILE A 96 -18.01 4.37 -2.08
N GLU A 97 -18.40 5.49 -2.67
CA GLU A 97 -18.41 5.68 -4.13
C GLU A 97 -17.00 5.74 -4.71
N ASP A 98 -16.84 5.24 -5.94
CA ASP A 98 -15.53 5.19 -6.61
C ASP A 98 -14.89 6.58 -6.77
N ASN A 99 -15.72 7.61 -6.91
CA ASN A 99 -15.26 9.00 -7.02
C ASN A 99 -14.59 9.50 -5.73
N LEU A 100 -15.18 9.19 -4.57
CA LEU A 100 -14.57 9.54 -3.27
C LEU A 100 -13.27 8.77 -3.03
N ILE A 101 -13.21 7.49 -3.46
CA ILE A 101 -11.98 6.69 -3.35
C ILE A 101 -10.87 7.30 -4.20
N SER A 102 -11.17 7.73 -5.42
CA SER A 102 -10.20 8.40 -6.30
C SER A 102 -9.67 9.70 -5.68
N GLN A 103 -10.54 10.50 -5.08
CA GLN A 103 -10.16 11.75 -4.40
C GLN A 103 -9.26 11.47 -3.19
N LEU A 104 -9.58 10.45 -2.38
CA LEU A 104 -8.76 10.06 -1.24
C LEU A 104 -7.37 9.57 -1.68
N ILE A 105 -7.30 8.77 -2.73
CA ILE A 105 -6.02 8.33 -3.30
C ILE A 105 -5.20 9.54 -3.76
N GLY A 106 -5.81 10.44 -4.52
CA GLY A 106 -5.15 11.67 -5.00
C GLY A 106 -4.64 12.53 -3.84
N PHE A 107 -5.46 12.73 -2.81
CA PHE A 107 -5.07 13.46 -1.61
C PHE A 107 -3.87 12.83 -0.90
N MET A 108 -3.87 11.52 -0.71
CA MET A 108 -2.76 10.80 -0.06
C MET A 108 -1.46 10.89 -0.86
N ILE A 109 -1.54 10.88 -2.20
CA ILE A 109 -0.38 11.05 -3.08
C ILE A 109 0.22 12.44 -2.91
N VAL A 110 -0.63 13.48 -2.95
CA VAL A 110 -0.19 14.87 -2.76
C VAL A 110 0.42 15.07 -1.37
N LEU A 111 -0.21 14.53 -0.34
CA LEU A 111 0.27 14.61 1.03
C LEU A 111 1.64 13.97 1.19
N THR A 112 1.83 12.78 0.65
CA THR A 112 3.14 12.10 0.67
C THR A 112 4.19 12.85 -0.13
N ALA A 113 3.83 13.44 -1.27
CA ALA A 113 4.73 14.27 -2.06
C ALA A 113 5.19 15.51 -1.28
N ILE A 114 4.28 16.20 -0.60
CA ILE A 114 4.58 17.37 0.24
C ILE A 114 5.52 16.99 1.39
N ILE A 115 5.23 15.90 2.11
CA ILE A 115 6.05 15.42 3.23
C ILE A 115 7.48 15.09 2.74
N ASN A 116 7.60 14.41 1.60
CA ASN A 116 8.90 14.10 1.02
C ASN A 116 9.66 15.36 0.55
N PHE A 117 8.96 16.34 0.00
CA PHE A 117 9.58 17.58 -0.48
C PHE A 117 10.07 18.48 0.65
N THR A 118 9.37 18.49 1.79
CA THR A 118 9.73 19.31 2.96
C THR A 118 10.89 18.74 3.77
N ASN A 119 11.53 17.63 3.36
CA ASN A 119 12.63 16.99 4.09
C ASN A 119 12.35 16.83 5.59
N PHE A 120 11.13 16.43 5.93
CA PHE A 120 10.72 16.25 7.32
C PHE A 120 11.48 15.04 7.89
N LYS A 121 12.74 15.28 8.32
CA LYS A 121 13.50 14.30 9.10
C LYS A 121 12.82 14.19 10.46
N ILE A 122 12.06 13.13 10.64
CA ILE A 122 11.65 12.74 11.99
C ILE A 122 12.92 12.41 12.74
N ASP A 123 13.24 13.23 13.74
CA ASP A 123 14.44 13.05 14.55
C ASP A 123 14.31 11.72 15.31
N GLU A 124 15.04 10.69 14.85
CA GLU A 124 15.03 9.35 15.45
C GLU A 124 15.34 9.39 16.95
N LYS A 125 16.05 10.41 17.41
CA LYS A 125 16.38 10.62 18.84
C LYS A 125 15.12 10.85 19.70
N LEU A 126 14.09 11.49 19.14
CA LEU A 126 12.83 11.73 19.86
C LEU A 126 12.02 10.44 20.06
N LEU A 127 12.11 9.49 19.14
CA LEU A 127 11.40 8.21 19.23
C LEU A 127 12.12 7.23 20.16
N LEU A 128 13.44 7.19 20.14
CA LEU A 128 14.22 6.27 20.97
C LEU A 128 14.20 6.66 22.44
N ASN A 129 14.20 7.95 22.78
CA ASN A 129 14.22 8.41 24.16
C ASN A 129 12.91 8.15 24.92
N LYS A 130 11.79 7.95 24.20
CA LYS A 130 10.47 7.70 24.84
C LYS A 130 10.22 6.21 25.15
N TYR A 131 10.99 5.30 24.56
CA TYR A 131 10.81 3.85 24.71
C TYR A 131 11.90 3.14 25.53
N PHE A 132 12.96 3.88 25.90
CA PHE A 132 14.10 3.34 26.67
C PHE A 132 14.29 4.00 28.06
N SER A 133 13.31 4.75 28.54
CA SER A 133 13.32 5.30 29.91
C SER A 133 12.37 4.54 30.83
#